data_150d601d33ff7410370b3f487bd35b76
#
_entry.id   150d601d33ff7410370b3f487bd35b76
#
_cell.length_a   1.000
_cell.length_b   1.000
_cell.length_c   1.000
_cell.angle_alpha   90.00
_cell.angle_beta   90.00
_cell.angle_gamma   90.00
#
_symmetry.space_group_name_H-M   'P 1'
#
loop_
_entity.id
_entity.type
_entity.pdbx_description
1 polymer ?
#
loop_
_entity_poly.entity_id
_entity_poly.type
_entity_poly.pdbx_seq_one_letter_code
_entity_poly.pdbx_strand_id
1 'polypeptide(L)'
;RLIEELSDELNEAERGLRQKTHDTIRRVSLDIDPRVHFNTAISALMELVNKLYLFLEQSGPGDGSRPERVAVLREAVEALVLMLSPFTPHLSEELWEALGHCEGTVAAGWPTFDSAVARADHVVIPVQVNGRVRGRVPVETDISNEALEARALDDEAVQLHTRGKQVKRIVVVAGKLVNIVAR
;
A
#
# COMPACT_ATOMS: atom_id res chain seq x y z
N ARG A 1 -15.66 -13.11 -5.25
CA ARG A 1 -17.08 -13.27 -4.84
C ARG A 1 -17.19 -13.31 -3.31
N LEU A 2 -16.49 -14.21 -2.61
CA LEU A 2 -16.53 -14.31 -1.14
C LEU A 2 -16.02 -13.05 -0.43
N ILE A 3 -14.97 -12.43 -0.95
CA ILE A 3 -14.35 -11.20 -0.42
C ILE A 3 -15.23 -9.96 -0.63
N GLU A 4 -15.98 -9.89 -1.72
CA GLU A 4 -16.92 -8.78 -1.97
C GLU A 4 -18.10 -8.83 -0.97
N GLU A 5 -18.56 -10.04 -0.60
CA GLU A 5 -19.60 -10.24 0.39
C GLU A 5 -19.13 -9.92 1.82
N LEU A 6 -17.83 -10.07 2.11
CA LEU A 6 -17.22 -9.84 3.42
C LEU A 6 -16.54 -8.47 3.59
N SER A 7 -16.59 -7.61 2.56
CA SER A 7 -15.83 -6.33 2.54
C SER A 7 -16.17 -5.39 3.70
N ASP A 8 -17.42 -5.38 4.16
CA ASP A 8 -17.90 -4.52 5.24
C ASP A 8 -17.47 -5.00 6.64
N GLU A 9 -17.07 -6.27 6.77
CA GLU A 9 -16.66 -6.90 8.04
C GLU A 9 -15.15 -6.91 8.26
N LEU A 10 -14.37 -6.41 7.29
CA LEU A 10 -12.90 -6.37 7.38
C LEU A 10 -12.43 -5.41 8.49
N ASN A 11 -11.50 -5.87 9.31
CA ASN A 11 -10.79 -5.00 10.25
C ASN A 11 -9.71 -4.15 9.53
N GLU A 12 -9.06 -3.25 10.28
CA GLU A 12 -8.04 -2.34 9.72
C GLU A 12 -6.85 -3.09 9.10
N ALA A 13 -6.37 -4.16 9.75
CA ALA A 13 -5.26 -4.96 9.24
C ALA A 13 -5.61 -5.69 7.94
N GLU A 14 -6.82 -6.24 7.86
CA GLU A 14 -7.38 -6.94 6.70
C GLU A 14 -7.59 -5.96 5.53
N ARG A 15 -8.20 -4.78 5.79
CA ARG A 15 -8.32 -3.71 4.80
C ARG A 15 -6.95 -3.27 4.30
N GLY A 16 -5.99 -3.08 5.21
CA GLY A 16 -4.64 -2.66 4.86
C GLY A 16 -3.86 -3.69 4.03
N LEU A 17 -4.07 -4.99 4.24
CA LEU A 17 -3.47 -6.03 3.38
C LEU A 17 -4.14 -6.05 2.01
N ARG A 18 -5.47 -6.03 1.95
CA ARG A 18 -6.23 -6.02 0.70
C ARG A 18 -5.86 -4.83 -0.17
N GLN A 19 -5.81 -3.64 0.43
CA GLN A 19 -5.38 -2.42 -0.24
C GLN A 19 -3.96 -2.55 -0.81
N LYS A 20 -3.00 -3.05 0.00
CA LYS A 20 -1.62 -3.27 -0.46
C LYS A 20 -1.57 -4.27 -1.61
N THR A 21 -2.40 -5.31 -1.59
CA THR A 21 -2.51 -6.30 -2.68
C THR A 21 -2.94 -5.63 -3.97
N HIS A 22 -4.05 -4.89 -3.97
CA HIS A 22 -4.57 -4.23 -5.16
C HIS A 22 -3.64 -3.11 -5.68
N ASP A 23 -3.00 -2.34 -4.79
CA ASP A 23 -1.97 -1.36 -5.21
C ASP A 23 -0.76 -2.06 -5.83
N THR A 24 -0.35 -3.22 -5.30
CA THR A 24 0.77 -3.99 -5.85
C THR A 24 0.42 -4.52 -7.24
N ILE A 25 -0.77 -5.10 -7.44
CA ILE A 25 -1.22 -5.55 -8.77
C ILE A 25 -1.16 -4.39 -9.77
N ARG A 26 -1.71 -3.23 -9.40
CA ARG A 26 -1.69 -2.02 -10.25
C ARG A 26 -0.25 -1.59 -10.61
N ARG A 27 0.65 -1.52 -9.63
CA ARG A 27 2.05 -1.10 -9.82
C ARG A 27 2.80 -2.09 -10.70
N VAL A 28 2.73 -3.38 -10.39
CA VAL A 28 3.42 -4.44 -11.13
C VAL A 28 2.91 -4.52 -12.57
N SER A 29 1.60 -4.42 -12.79
CA SER A 29 1.02 -4.39 -14.14
C SER A 29 1.59 -3.23 -14.98
N LEU A 30 1.64 -2.02 -14.42
CA LEU A 30 2.19 -0.84 -15.10
C LEU A 30 3.70 -0.91 -15.30
N ASP A 31 4.43 -1.57 -14.41
CA ASP A 31 5.88 -1.71 -14.50
C ASP A 31 6.29 -2.81 -15.50
N ILE A 32 5.45 -3.84 -15.70
CA ILE A 32 5.69 -4.87 -16.72
C ILE A 32 5.27 -4.35 -18.11
N ASP A 33 4.08 -3.80 -18.24
CA ASP A 33 3.53 -3.28 -19.48
C ASP A 33 2.86 -1.90 -19.25
N PRO A 34 3.24 -0.81 -19.94
CA PRO A 34 4.21 -0.72 -21.06
C PRO A 34 5.64 -0.34 -20.64
N ARG A 35 5.96 -0.22 -19.33
CA ARG A 35 7.22 0.42 -18.88
C ARG A 35 8.45 -0.46 -18.96
N VAL A 36 8.29 -1.79 -18.85
CA VAL A 36 9.38 -2.78 -18.82
C VAL A 36 10.38 -2.52 -17.66
N HIS A 37 9.87 -2.13 -16.49
CA HIS A 37 10.66 -1.82 -15.28
C HIS A 37 10.65 -3.00 -14.31
N PHE A 38 11.28 -4.10 -14.64
CA PHE A 38 11.25 -5.34 -13.84
C PHE A 38 11.78 -5.19 -12.42
N ASN A 39 12.82 -4.38 -12.20
CA ASN A 39 13.36 -4.15 -10.86
C ASN A 39 12.34 -3.49 -9.92
N THR A 40 11.56 -2.54 -10.45
CA THR A 40 10.50 -1.86 -9.69
C THR A 40 9.34 -2.81 -9.41
N ALA A 41 8.98 -3.64 -10.38
CA ALA A 41 7.97 -4.69 -10.19
C ALA A 41 8.39 -5.67 -9.08
N ILE A 42 9.63 -6.19 -9.12
CA ILE A 42 10.16 -7.08 -8.08
C ILE A 42 10.16 -6.40 -6.71
N SER A 43 10.56 -5.12 -6.63
CA SER A 43 10.53 -4.37 -5.38
C SER A 43 9.11 -4.26 -4.81
N ALA A 44 8.10 -4.04 -5.66
CA ALA A 44 6.70 -4.00 -5.24
C ALA A 44 6.21 -5.37 -4.71
N LEU A 45 6.63 -6.47 -5.36
CA LEU A 45 6.34 -7.84 -4.87
C LEU A 45 6.99 -8.10 -3.51
N MET A 46 8.25 -7.69 -3.30
CA MET A 46 8.92 -7.81 -2.00
C MET A 46 8.22 -7.00 -0.90
N GLU A 47 7.72 -5.81 -1.21
CA GLU A 47 6.90 -5.02 -0.28
C GLU A 47 5.61 -5.76 0.12
N LEU A 48 4.95 -6.43 -0.83
CA LEU A 48 3.76 -7.24 -0.54
C LEU A 48 4.10 -8.44 0.34
N VAL A 49 5.19 -9.15 0.05
CA VAL A 49 5.69 -10.26 0.89
C VAL A 49 5.95 -9.80 2.33
N ASN A 50 6.63 -8.66 2.51
CA ASN A 50 6.87 -8.10 3.84
C ASN A 50 5.56 -7.74 4.56
N LYS A 51 4.57 -7.20 3.84
CA LYS A 51 3.24 -6.91 4.41
C LYS A 51 2.51 -8.19 4.84
N LEU A 52 2.63 -9.27 4.06
CA LEU A 52 2.08 -10.59 4.40
C LEU A 52 2.70 -11.14 5.69
N TYR A 53 4.03 -11.07 5.85
CA TYR A 53 4.70 -11.48 7.09
C TYR A 53 4.18 -10.69 8.29
N LEU A 54 4.15 -9.35 8.19
CA LEU A 54 3.63 -8.50 9.27
C LEU A 54 2.16 -8.82 9.61
N PHE A 55 1.34 -9.11 8.59
CA PHE A 55 -0.04 -9.49 8.80
C PHE A 55 -0.18 -10.84 9.53
N LEU A 56 0.68 -11.81 9.22
CA LEU A 56 0.70 -13.10 9.91
C LEU A 56 1.17 -12.96 11.37
N GLU A 57 2.18 -12.14 11.64
CA GLU A 57 2.70 -11.88 12.99
C GLU A 57 1.67 -11.17 13.90
N GLN A 58 0.79 -10.37 13.35
CA GLN A 58 -0.28 -9.66 14.08
C GLN A 58 -1.46 -10.55 14.48
N SER A 59 -1.39 -11.86 14.24
CA SER A 59 -2.46 -12.79 14.57
C SER A 59 -2.58 -13.01 16.08
N GLY A 60 -3.73 -12.65 16.65
CA GLY A 60 -4.11 -13.05 18.00
C GLY A 60 -4.65 -14.49 18.07
N PRO A 61 -4.84 -15.04 19.28
CA PRO A 61 -5.50 -16.33 19.47
C PRO A 61 -6.92 -16.29 18.88
N GLY A 62 -7.21 -17.19 17.92
CA GLY A 62 -8.50 -17.29 17.24
C GLY A 62 -8.64 -16.49 15.93
N ASP A 63 -7.75 -15.55 15.64
CA ASP A 63 -7.80 -14.77 14.39
C ASP A 63 -7.58 -15.62 13.12
N GLY A 64 -6.83 -16.72 13.23
CA GLY A 64 -6.49 -17.57 12.09
C GLY A 64 -7.67 -18.30 11.46
N SER A 65 -8.83 -18.37 12.13
CA SER A 65 -10.03 -19.06 11.66
C SER A 65 -11.14 -18.12 11.18
N ARG A 66 -10.94 -16.80 11.25
CA ARG A 66 -11.91 -15.82 10.73
C ARG A 66 -12.01 -15.93 9.20
N PRO A 67 -13.22 -16.10 8.64
CA PRO A 67 -13.42 -16.22 7.19
C PRO A 67 -12.84 -15.03 6.42
N GLU A 68 -13.01 -13.81 6.93
CA GLU A 68 -12.53 -12.56 6.32
C GLU A 68 -11.00 -12.56 6.22
N ARG A 69 -10.34 -12.95 7.32
CA ARG A 69 -8.88 -13.02 7.36
C ARG A 69 -8.34 -14.04 6.35
N VAL A 70 -8.96 -15.22 6.31
CA VAL A 70 -8.57 -16.29 5.36
C VAL A 70 -8.79 -15.83 3.93
N ALA A 71 -9.92 -15.17 3.64
CA ALA A 71 -10.24 -14.69 2.31
C ALA A 71 -9.25 -13.63 1.82
N VAL A 72 -8.92 -12.63 2.65
CA VAL A 72 -7.95 -11.58 2.32
C VAL A 72 -6.54 -12.15 2.16
N LEU A 73 -6.14 -13.09 3.03
CA LEU A 73 -4.84 -13.74 2.92
C LEU A 73 -4.73 -14.55 1.62
N ARG A 74 -5.78 -15.30 1.28
CA ARG A 74 -5.85 -16.10 0.06
C ARG A 74 -5.76 -15.22 -1.18
N GLU A 75 -6.55 -14.14 -1.25
CA GLU A 75 -6.50 -13.15 -2.34
C GLU A 75 -5.07 -12.61 -2.52
N ALA A 76 -4.41 -12.24 -1.44
CA ALA A 76 -3.07 -11.66 -1.49
C ALA A 76 -2.01 -12.67 -1.96
N VAL A 77 -2.08 -13.92 -1.49
CA VAL A 77 -1.13 -14.98 -1.87
C VAL A 77 -1.36 -15.42 -3.31
N GLU A 78 -2.61 -15.62 -3.73
CA GLU A 78 -2.94 -15.97 -5.13
C GLU A 78 -2.48 -14.88 -6.10
N ALA A 79 -2.77 -13.61 -5.79
CA ALA A 79 -2.30 -12.49 -6.60
C ALA A 79 -0.77 -12.41 -6.68
N LEU A 80 -0.08 -12.64 -5.54
CA LEU A 80 1.38 -12.68 -5.50
C LEU A 80 1.96 -13.77 -6.41
N VAL A 81 1.42 -14.99 -6.33
CA VAL A 81 1.87 -16.13 -7.14
C VAL A 81 1.67 -15.87 -8.64
N LEU A 82 0.52 -15.32 -9.01
CA LEU A 82 0.24 -14.96 -10.42
C LEU A 82 1.19 -13.86 -10.92
N MET A 83 1.46 -12.83 -10.10
CA MET A 83 2.40 -11.77 -10.46
C MET A 83 3.86 -12.24 -10.49
N LEU A 84 4.22 -13.31 -9.78
CA LEU A 84 5.55 -13.92 -9.83
C LEU A 84 5.76 -14.77 -11.08
N SER A 85 4.70 -15.25 -11.75
CA SER A 85 4.81 -16.19 -12.86
C SER A 85 5.69 -15.74 -14.03
N PRO A 86 5.77 -14.44 -14.43
CA PRO A 86 6.70 -13.99 -15.45
C PRO A 86 8.19 -14.05 -15.04
N PHE A 87 8.47 -14.04 -13.74
CA PHE A 87 9.83 -14.04 -13.19
C PHE A 87 10.31 -15.43 -12.82
N THR A 88 9.44 -16.24 -12.26
CA THR A 88 9.74 -17.56 -11.71
C THR A 88 8.66 -18.58 -12.09
N PRO A 89 8.47 -18.90 -13.38
CA PRO A 89 7.30 -19.68 -13.85
C PRO A 89 7.17 -21.03 -13.15
N HIS A 90 8.26 -21.78 -13.02
CA HIS A 90 8.21 -23.11 -12.40
C HIS A 90 7.83 -23.06 -10.92
N LEU A 91 8.38 -22.09 -10.16
CA LEU A 91 8.02 -21.90 -8.76
C LEU A 91 6.57 -21.49 -8.63
N SER A 92 6.10 -20.62 -9.51
CA SER A 92 4.71 -20.15 -9.48
C SER A 92 3.72 -21.26 -9.77
N GLU A 93 4.02 -22.16 -10.70
CA GLU A 93 3.18 -23.35 -10.98
C GLU A 93 3.10 -24.28 -9.76
N GLU A 94 4.23 -24.59 -9.11
CA GLU A 94 4.26 -25.41 -7.90
C GLU A 94 3.46 -24.78 -6.73
N LEU A 95 3.62 -23.48 -6.53
CA LEU A 95 2.87 -22.76 -5.49
C LEU A 95 1.37 -22.69 -5.81
N TRP A 96 1.02 -22.53 -7.08
CA TRP A 96 -0.37 -22.47 -7.54
C TRP A 96 -1.09 -23.79 -7.33
N GLU A 97 -0.43 -24.91 -7.66
CA GLU A 97 -0.91 -26.26 -7.36
C GLU A 97 -1.05 -26.50 -5.85
N ALA A 98 -0.07 -26.06 -5.04
CA ALA A 98 -0.10 -26.18 -3.58
C ALA A 98 -1.26 -25.38 -2.94
N LEU A 99 -1.72 -24.30 -3.59
CA LEU A 99 -2.92 -23.55 -3.19
C LEU A 99 -4.24 -24.27 -3.54
N GLY A 100 -4.17 -25.41 -4.22
CA GLY A 100 -5.31 -26.24 -4.58
C GLY A 100 -5.90 -25.97 -5.96
N HIS A 101 -5.20 -25.26 -6.82
CA HIS A 101 -5.62 -25.00 -8.20
C HIS A 101 -5.18 -26.13 -9.12
N CYS A 102 -6.09 -26.61 -9.96
CA CYS A 102 -5.83 -27.69 -10.90
C CYS A 102 -5.38 -27.19 -12.29
N GLU A 103 -5.64 -25.92 -12.61
CA GLU A 103 -5.23 -25.28 -13.84
C GLU A 103 -3.98 -24.45 -13.59
N GLY A 104 -3.08 -24.35 -14.59
CA GLY A 104 -1.84 -23.58 -14.44
C GLY A 104 -2.04 -22.07 -14.33
N THR A 105 -1.00 -21.35 -13.91
CA THR A 105 -1.02 -19.89 -13.74
C THR A 105 -1.37 -19.14 -15.03
N VAL A 106 -1.01 -19.69 -16.20
CA VAL A 106 -1.35 -19.12 -17.50
C VAL A 106 -2.86 -19.17 -17.78
N ALA A 107 -3.52 -20.26 -17.39
CA ALA A 107 -4.97 -20.40 -17.53
C ALA A 107 -5.75 -19.51 -16.56
N ALA A 108 -5.22 -19.29 -15.36
CA ALA A 108 -5.79 -18.37 -14.36
C ALA A 108 -5.75 -16.91 -14.85
N GLY A 109 -4.75 -16.56 -15.66
CA GLY A 109 -4.57 -15.22 -16.21
C GLY A 109 -3.95 -14.24 -15.23
N TRP A 110 -3.79 -12.99 -15.69
CA TRP A 110 -3.20 -11.93 -14.87
C TRP A 110 -4.22 -11.41 -13.85
N PRO A 111 -3.79 -11.15 -12.59
CA PRO A 111 -4.71 -10.65 -11.56
C PRO A 111 -5.19 -9.24 -11.89
N THR A 112 -6.46 -8.99 -11.61
CA THR A 112 -7.08 -7.66 -11.77
C THR A 112 -7.08 -6.91 -10.45
N PHE A 113 -7.03 -5.58 -10.51
CA PHE A 113 -7.13 -4.74 -9.32
C PHE A 113 -8.41 -3.91 -9.33
N ASP A 114 -8.97 -3.71 -8.14
CA ASP A 114 -10.02 -2.73 -7.91
C ASP A 114 -9.37 -1.39 -7.57
N SER A 115 -9.67 -0.37 -8.36
CA SER A 115 -9.11 0.98 -8.16
C SER A 115 -9.66 1.67 -6.90
N ALA A 116 -10.84 1.31 -6.43
CA ALA A 116 -11.39 1.83 -5.19
C ALA A 116 -10.66 1.25 -3.99
N VAL A 117 -10.37 -0.07 -4.01
CA VAL A 117 -9.60 -0.75 -2.97
C VAL A 117 -8.13 -0.35 -2.98
N ALA A 118 -7.54 -0.16 -4.17
CA ALA A 118 -6.12 0.21 -4.31
C ALA A 118 -5.80 1.62 -3.82
N ARG A 119 -6.80 2.50 -3.67
CA ARG A 119 -6.58 3.85 -3.13
C ARG A 119 -6.23 3.74 -1.65
N ALA A 120 -5.11 4.37 -1.28
CA ALA A 120 -4.78 4.52 0.12
C ALA A 120 -5.76 5.52 0.76
N ASP A 121 -6.43 5.13 1.83
CA ASP A 121 -7.26 6.06 2.60
C ASP A 121 -6.39 7.14 3.23
N HIS A 122 -5.14 6.78 3.59
CA HIS A 122 -4.16 7.68 4.17
C HIS A 122 -2.81 7.59 3.46
N VAL A 123 -2.18 8.75 3.27
CA VAL A 123 -0.81 8.86 2.79
C VAL A 123 0.03 9.59 3.82
N VAL A 124 1.28 9.18 3.99
CA VAL A 124 2.23 9.87 4.88
C VAL A 124 2.99 10.91 4.08
N ILE A 125 2.68 12.18 4.32
CA ILE A 125 3.31 13.31 3.63
C ILE A 125 4.52 13.80 4.43
N PRO A 126 5.73 13.81 3.86
CA PRO A 126 6.90 14.43 4.49
C PRO A 126 6.75 15.94 4.54
N VAL A 127 6.97 16.51 5.73
CA VAL A 127 6.98 17.96 5.94
C VAL A 127 8.42 18.43 6.08
N GLN A 128 8.80 19.38 5.24
CA GLN A 128 10.10 20.03 5.27
C GLN A 128 10.00 21.41 5.92
N VAL A 129 11.03 21.78 6.68
CA VAL A 129 11.26 23.15 7.12
C VAL A 129 12.59 23.61 6.53
N ASN A 130 12.53 24.66 5.70
CA ASN A 130 13.68 25.18 4.96
C ASN A 130 14.43 24.10 4.17
N GLY A 131 13.69 23.23 3.48
CA GLY A 131 14.21 22.17 2.59
C GLY A 131 14.71 20.91 3.33
N ARG A 132 14.61 20.82 4.66
CA ARG A 132 14.97 19.61 5.43
C ARG A 132 13.73 18.95 6.01
N VAL A 133 13.57 17.65 5.81
CA VAL A 133 12.45 16.88 6.37
C VAL A 133 12.52 16.96 7.90
N ARG A 134 11.41 17.41 8.54
CA ARG A 134 11.30 17.60 9.98
C ARG A 134 10.12 16.87 10.61
N GLY A 135 9.12 16.53 9.79
CA GLY A 135 7.95 15.78 10.22
C GLY A 135 7.43 14.84 9.10
N ARG A 136 6.52 13.97 9.49
CA ARG A 136 5.78 13.08 8.57
C ARG A 136 4.35 12.99 9.06
N VAL A 137 3.43 13.53 8.30
CA VAL A 137 2.03 13.67 8.71
C VAL A 137 1.18 12.66 7.94
N PRO A 138 0.50 11.74 8.63
CA PRO A 138 -0.51 10.89 8.02
C PRO A 138 -1.75 11.74 7.75
N VAL A 139 -2.20 11.73 6.50
CA VAL A 139 -3.37 12.48 6.03
C VAL A 139 -4.20 11.65 5.07
N GLU A 140 -5.47 11.96 4.94
CA GLU A 140 -6.34 11.35 3.93
C GLU A 140 -5.83 11.67 2.53
N THR A 141 -5.97 10.73 1.61
CA THR A 141 -5.46 10.88 0.23
C THR A 141 -6.10 12.06 -0.50
N ASP A 142 -7.36 12.37 -0.18
CA ASP A 142 -8.14 13.42 -0.81
C ASP A 142 -8.14 14.73 0.02
N ILE A 143 -7.19 14.90 0.95
CA ILE A 143 -7.09 16.11 1.79
C ILE A 143 -6.87 17.35 0.91
N SER A 144 -7.59 18.44 1.21
CA SER A 144 -7.35 19.72 0.54
C SER A 144 -5.98 20.31 0.89
N ASN A 145 -5.43 21.16 0.03
CA ASN A 145 -4.14 21.79 0.30
C ASN A 145 -4.16 22.62 1.58
N GLU A 146 -5.27 23.32 1.84
CA GLU A 146 -5.44 24.13 3.05
C GLU A 146 -5.46 23.27 4.33
N ALA A 147 -6.17 22.13 4.29
CA ALA A 147 -6.20 21.21 5.42
C ALA A 147 -4.86 20.52 5.62
N LEU A 148 -4.13 20.21 4.55
CA LEU A 148 -2.78 19.65 4.61
C LEU A 148 -1.77 20.67 5.19
N GLU A 149 -1.86 21.95 4.84
CA GLU A 149 -1.05 23.01 5.43
C GLU A 149 -1.30 23.13 6.93
N ALA A 150 -2.58 23.14 7.34
CA ALA A 150 -2.96 23.21 8.75
C ALA A 150 -2.41 22.01 9.54
N ARG A 151 -2.57 20.79 9.01
CA ARG A 151 -2.04 19.57 9.62
C ARG A 151 -0.52 19.58 9.72
N ALA A 152 0.19 20.09 8.70
CA ALA A 152 1.64 20.19 8.68
C ALA A 152 2.17 21.20 9.73
N LEU A 153 1.44 22.29 9.99
CA LEU A 153 1.79 23.27 11.01
C LEU A 153 1.47 22.79 12.43
N ASP A 154 0.51 21.88 12.60
CA ASP A 154 0.11 21.33 13.89
C ASP A 154 1.00 20.14 14.34
N ASP A 155 1.82 19.60 13.47
CA ASP A 155 2.76 18.53 13.80
C ASP A 155 3.82 18.99 14.80
N GLU A 156 3.94 18.30 15.94
CA GLU A 156 4.85 18.65 17.04
C GLU A 156 6.32 18.75 16.59
N ALA A 157 6.76 17.82 15.74
CA ALA A 157 8.13 17.80 15.23
C ALA A 157 8.41 19.00 14.32
N VAL A 158 7.42 19.44 13.55
CA VAL A 158 7.49 20.64 12.71
C VAL A 158 7.47 21.91 13.60
N GLN A 159 6.61 21.96 14.61
CA GLN A 159 6.52 23.09 15.54
C GLN A 159 7.84 23.36 16.27
N LEU A 160 8.60 22.33 16.66
CA LEU A 160 9.93 22.49 17.25
C LEU A 160 10.91 23.28 16.36
N HIS A 161 10.72 23.20 15.04
CA HIS A 161 11.61 23.86 14.07
C HIS A 161 11.08 25.19 13.53
N THR A 162 9.79 25.49 13.75
CA THR A 162 9.15 26.77 13.40
C THR A 162 8.97 27.71 14.59
N ARG A 163 9.13 27.21 15.82
CA ARG A 163 8.96 27.97 17.05
C ARG A 163 9.87 29.19 17.08
N GLY A 164 9.27 30.37 17.31
CA GLY A 164 10.00 31.65 17.33
C GLY A 164 10.40 32.18 15.94
N LYS A 165 9.95 31.56 14.86
CA LYS A 165 10.20 32.02 13.49
C LYS A 165 8.90 32.46 12.82
N GLN A 166 9.02 33.41 11.90
CA GLN A 166 7.90 33.82 11.06
C GLN A 166 7.81 32.93 9.85
N VAL A 167 6.67 32.22 9.68
CA VAL A 167 6.40 31.46 8.45
C VAL A 167 6.14 32.45 7.31
N LYS A 168 6.99 32.44 6.30
CA LYS A 168 6.91 33.32 5.13
C LYS A 168 6.12 32.71 3.99
N ARG A 169 6.24 31.42 3.78
CA ARG A 169 5.61 30.72 2.67
C ARG A 169 5.50 29.24 3.00
N ILE A 170 4.37 28.64 2.58
CA ILE A 170 4.17 27.20 2.55
C ILE A 170 4.03 26.79 1.08
N VAL A 171 4.72 25.75 0.67
CA VAL A 171 4.63 25.17 -0.66
C VAL A 171 4.15 23.75 -0.51
N VAL A 172 2.94 23.49 -1.00
CA VAL A 172 2.35 22.15 -1.02
C VAL A 172 2.57 21.56 -2.43
N VAL A 173 3.16 20.37 -2.46
CA VAL A 173 3.18 19.53 -3.66
C VAL A 173 2.23 18.38 -3.40
N ALA A 174 1.04 18.43 -3.99
CA ALA A 174 -0.06 17.51 -3.72
C ALA A 174 0.43 16.04 -3.73
N GLY A 175 0.10 15.30 -2.68
CA GLY A 175 0.45 13.89 -2.49
C GLY A 175 1.95 13.58 -2.33
N LYS A 176 2.85 14.58 -2.31
CA LYS A 176 4.31 14.36 -2.27
C LYS A 176 5.01 14.95 -1.07
N LEU A 177 4.85 16.24 -0.82
CA LEU A 177 5.53 16.94 0.29
C LEU A 177 4.90 18.29 0.61
N VAL A 178 5.11 18.75 1.85
CA VAL A 178 4.89 20.15 2.26
C VAL A 178 6.24 20.76 2.64
N ASN A 179 6.56 21.95 2.12
CA ASN A 179 7.76 22.68 2.51
C ASN A 179 7.41 24.04 3.12
N ILE A 180 7.76 24.22 4.39
CA ILE A 180 7.53 25.43 5.18
C ILE A 180 8.82 26.26 5.16
N VAL A 181 8.73 27.47 4.65
CA VAL A 181 9.84 28.44 4.68
C VAL A 181 9.63 29.37 5.86
N ALA A 182 10.48 29.27 6.89
CA ALA A 182 10.41 30.04 8.13
C ALA A 182 11.76 30.73 8.42
N ARG A 183 11.70 31.98 8.84
CA ARG A 183 12.86 32.78 9.24
C ARG A 183 12.59 33.48 10.59
#